data_d57230ce7ea70cdd92f8ca1d3706e63b
#
_entry.id   d57230ce7ea70cdd92f8ca1d3706e63b
#
_cell.length_a   1.000
_cell.length_b   1.000
_cell.length_c   1.000
_cell.angle_alpha   90.00
_cell.angle_beta   90.00
_cell.angle_gamma   90.00
#
_symmetry.space_group_name_H-M   'P 1'
#
loop_
_entity.id
_entity.type
_entity.pdbx_description
1 polymer ?
#
loop_
_entity_poly.entity_id
_entity_poly.type
_entity_poly.pdbx_seq_one_letter_code
_entity_poly.pdbx_strand_id
1 'polypeptide(L)'
;VLPGEWNNVCNIIVRKDSGITAIEELKGKTIACNSGTQLTDYTPLILKEYGLNEGDYKIQAVTTSEMADAMRDKHVDAIIQFGAAPVSAFADLASTTDCLWLSISEEHMNNITSNYPYFGTAVIPANTYIGQTEDIAVLANMPVFVAMADLDEGFVYQFLKTTFDNLDDSVLAYTNCKSYTLESLVDYYNNPAGLELHSGAVKYLESVGAI
;
A
#
# COMPACT_ATOMS: atom_id res chain seq x y z
N VAL A 1 -6.38 1.50 -18.06
CA VAL A 1 -6.15 1.30 -16.63
C VAL A 1 -7.03 0.17 -16.13
N LEU A 2 -6.52 -0.71 -15.30
CA LEU A 2 -7.27 -1.70 -14.53
C LEU A 2 -6.86 -1.46 -13.05
N PRO A 3 -7.72 -0.84 -12.25
CA PRO A 3 -7.47 -0.63 -10.83
C PRO A 3 -7.79 -1.90 -10.04
N GLY A 4 -7.00 -2.12 -8.95
CA GLY A 4 -7.39 -2.99 -7.84
C GLY A 4 -8.09 -2.17 -6.75
N GLU A 5 -8.40 -2.80 -5.63
CA GLU A 5 -8.73 -2.09 -4.40
C GLU A 5 -7.46 -1.55 -3.72
N TRP A 6 -7.65 -0.68 -2.72
CA TRP A 6 -6.58 -0.15 -1.87
C TRP A 6 -5.93 -1.26 -1.04
N ASN A 7 -5.05 -2.03 -1.63
CA ASN A 7 -4.47 -3.22 -0.98
C ASN A 7 -2.98 -3.10 -0.64
N ASN A 8 -2.27 -2.09 -1.15
CA ASN A 8 -0.93 -1.76 -0.69
C ASN A 8 -1.04 -0.80 0.49
N VAL A 9 -0.99 -1.33 1.70
CA VAL A 9 -1.13 -0.58 2.94
C VAL A 9 0.22 -0.15 3.48
N CYS A 10 0.27 1.01 4.13
CA CYS A 10 1.46 1.52 4.79
C CYS A 10 1.67 0.79 6.12
N ASN A 11 2.66 -0.08 6.19
CA ASN A 11 3.11 -0.68 7.43
C ASN A 11 4.13 0.25 8.09
N ILE A 12 3.82 0.79 9.28
CA ILE A 12 4.76 1.52 10.12
C ILE A 12 5.02 0.66 11.36
N ILE A 13 6.21 0.08 11.45
CA ILE A 13 6.53 -0.94 12.45
C ILE A 13 7.70 -0.48 13.29
N VAL A 14 7.58 -0.63 14.61
CA VAL A 14 8.66 -0.43 15.58
C VAL A 14 8.72 -1.61 16.55
N ARG A 15 9.87 -1.82 17.21
CA ARG A 15 9.93 -2.80 18.29
C ARG A 15 9.31 -2.22 19.57
N LYS A 16 8.57 -3.02 20.32
CA LYS A 16 8.01 -2.59 21.61
C LYS A 16 9.10 -2.21 22.63
N ASP A 17 10.27 -2.87 22.59
CA ASP A 17 11.40 -2.57 23.47
C ASP A 17 12.13 -1.25 23.12
N SER A 18 11.82 -0.61 22.01
CA SER A 18 12.37 0.70 21.63
C SER A 18 11.75 1.85 22.41
N GLY A 19 10.57 1.65 23.00
CA GLY A 19 9.79 2.68 23.65
C GLY A 19 9.12 3.70 22.72
N ILE A 20 9.24 3.53 21.39
CA ILE A 20 8.59 4.36 20.38
C ILE A 20 7.12 3.94 20.29
N THR A 21 6.21 4.91 20.44
CA THR A 21 4.76 4.71 20.44
C THR A 21 4.03 5.61 19.44
N ALA A 22 4.72 6.60 18.87
CA ALA A 22 4.17 7.57 17.94
C ALA A 22 5.17 7.90 16.81
N ILE A 23 4.65 8.36 15.67
CA ILE A 23 5.47 8.65 14.47
C ILE A 23 6.41 9.83 14.73
N GLU A 24 5.99 10.82 15.51
CA GLU A 24 6.80 11.98 15.90
C GLU A 24 8.09 11.60 16.63
N GLU A 25 8.09 10.47 17.33
CA GLU A 25 9.26 9.96 18.07
C GLU A 25 10.33 9.33 17.16
N LEU A 26 10.07 9.28 15.85
CA LEU A 26 11.06 8.84 14.85
C LEU A 26 12.14 9.89 14.59
N LYS A 27 12.10 11.06 15.24
CA LYS A 27 13.18 12.04 15.19
C LYS A 27 14.49 11.46 15.71
N GLY A 28 15.56 11.60 14.91
CA GLY A 28 16.89 11.05 15.21
C GLY A 28 17.05 9.55 14.96
N LYS A 29 16.00 8.87 14.47
CA LYS A 29 15.96 7.42 14.28
C LYS A 29 16.39 6.99 12.89
N THR A 30 16.72 5.72 12.76
CA THR A 30 17.01 5.06 11.47
C THR A 30 15.78 4.28 11.01
N ILE A 31 15.27 4.61 9.84
CA ILE A 31 14.04 4.07 9.26
C ILE A 31 14.41 3.24 8.02
N ALA A 32 13.95 2.00 7.96
CA ALA A 32 14.06 1.16 6.77
C ALA A 32 12.84 1.35 5.86
N CYS A 33 13.07 1.51 4.56
CA CYS A 33 12.03 1.48 3.54
C CYS A 33 12.51 0.83 2.25
N ASN A 34 11.60 0.54 1.31
CA ASN A 34 12.01 0.10 -0.03
C ASN A 34 12.61 1.28 -0.82
N SER A 35 13.43 0.95 -1.81
CA SER A 35 13.94 1.91 -2.79
C SER A 35 12.83 2.44 -3.71
N GLY A 36 13.17 3.39 -4.59
CA GLY A 36 12.22 4.00 -5.51
C GLY A 36 11.26 4.97 -4.83
N THR A 37 10.01 5.01 -5.25
CA THR A 37 8.99 5.97 -4.79
C THR A 37 8.75 5.92 -3.27
N GLN A 38 8.92 4.78 -2.63
CA GLN A 38 8.80 4.69 -1.17
C GLN A 38 9.91 5.47 -0.46
N LEU A 39 11.13 5.44 -1.00
CA LEU A 39 12.27 6.20 -0.48
C LEU A 39 12.17 7.70 -0.79
N THR A 40 11.83 8.06 -2.04
CA THR A 40 11.94 9.45 -2.52
C THR A 40 10.71 10.29 -2.18
N ASP A 41 9.54 9.66 -2.06
CA ASP A 41 8.27 10.37 -1.95
C ASP A 41 7.44 9.93 -0.74
N TYR A 42 7.06 8.65 -0.63
CA TYR A 42 6.04 8.21 0.34
C TYR A 42 6.51 8.32 1.79
N THR A 43 7.70 7.80 2.10
CA THR A 43 8.25 7.87 3.46
C THR A 43 8.52 9.30 3.90
N PRO A 44 9.22 10.15 3.09
CA PRO A 44 9.40 11.56 3.42
C PRO A 44 8.08 12.34 3.57
N LEU A 45 7.08 12.04 2.73
CA LEU A 45 5.78 12.70 2.77
C LEU A 45 5.07 12.41 4.10
N ILE A 46 5.01 11.14 4.52
CA ILE A 46 4.40 10.76 5.79
C ILE A 46 5.14 11.43 6.95
N LEU A 47 6.47 11.34 6.98
CA LEU A 47 7.26 11.91 8.07
C LEU A 47 7.12 13.43 8.15
N LYS A 48 7.05 14.11 7.00
CA LYS A 48 6.84 15.56 6.92
C LYS A 48 5.49 15.98 7.48
N GLU A 49 4.45 15.18 7.26
CA GLU A 49 3.12 15.44 7.82
C GLU A 49 3.15 15.45 9.35
N TYR A 50 4.04 14.66 9.97
CA TYR A 50 4.31 14.64 11.40
C TYR A 50 5.42 15.62 11.85
N GLY A 51 5.79 16.59 10.99
CA GLY A 51 6.77 17.63 11.31
C GLY A 51 8.23 17.19 11.25
N LEU A 52 8.51 16.00 10.72
CA LEU A 52 9.85 15.47 10.56
C LEU A 52 10.37 15.77 9.15
N ASN A 53 11.39 16.63 9.05
CA ASN A 53 11.98 17.05 7.79
C ASN A 53 13.24 16.25 7.45
N GLU A 54 13.72 16.37 6.23
CA GLU A 54 15.00 15.82 5.81
C GLU A 54 16.12 16.26 6.76
N GLY A 55 16.90 15.32 7.24
CA GLY A 55 17.91 15.52 8.29
C GLY A 55 17.44 15.26 9.72
N ASP A 56 16.14 15.21 9.99
CA ASP A 56 15.60 14.81 11.30
C ASP A 56 15.65 13.30 11.53
N TYR A 57 15.88 12.50 10.49
CA TYR A 57 15.95 11.03 10.53
C TYR A 57 16.96 10.51 9.51
N LYS A 58 17.27 9.22 9.57
CA LYS A 58 18.07 8.51 8.56
C LYS A 58 17.22 7.48 7.86
N ILE A 59 17.33 7.37 6.53
CA ILE A 59 16.66 6.31 5.77
C ILE A 59 17.69 5.30 5.29
N GLN A 60 17.38 4.02 5.47
CA GLN A 60 18.09 2.89 4.90
C GLN A 60 17.18 2.19 3.89
N ALA A 61 17.52 2.32 2.60
CA ALA A 61 16.79 1.67 1.52
C ALA A 61 17.25 0.23 1.34
N VAL A 62 16.37 -0.72 1.62
CA VAL A 62 16.65 -2.17 1.57
C VAL A 62 15.40 -2.93 1.11
N THR A 63 15.56 -4.20 0.81
CA THR A 63 14.44 -5.09 0.48
C THR A 63 13.58 -5.37 1.72
N THR A 64 12.32 -5.79 1.51
CA THR A 64 11.39 -6.07 2.60
C THR A 64 11.90 -7.16 3.56
N SER A 65 12.60 -8.18 3.06
CA SER A 65 13.22 -9.20 3.92
C SER A 65 14.36 -8.63 4.74
N GLU A 66 15.23 -7.82 4.14
CA GLU A 66 16.32 -7.15 4.84
C GLU A 66 15.84 -6.16 5.91
N MET A 67 14.66 -5.53 5.71
CA MET A 67 14.04 -4.67 6.75
C MET A 67 13.72 -5.49 8.00
N ALA A 68 13.11 -6.66 7.83
CA ALA A 68 12.77 -7.55 8.95
C ALA A 68 14.01 -8.00 9.71
N ASP A 69 15.07 -8.37 8.98
CA ASP A 69 16.35 -8.76 9.60
C ASP A 69 17.01 -7.57 10.32
N ALA A 70 17.09 -6.41 9.68
CA ALA A 70 17.66 -5.19 10.27
C ALA A 70 16.89 -4.75 11.54
N MET A 71 15.55 -4.92 11.56
CA MET A 71 14.72 -4.63 12.73
C MET A 71 15.01 -5.61 13.85
N ARG A 72 15.11 -6.92 13.56
CA ARG A 72 15.45 -7.97 14.52
C ARG A 72 16.82 -7.74 15.15
N ASP A 73 17.80 -7.37 14.32
CA ASP A 73 19.20 -7.11 14.72
C ASP A 73 19.42 -5.71 15.31
N LYS A 74 18.36 -4.92 15.45
CA LYS A 74 18.38 -3.55 16.01
C LYS A 74 19.26 -2.57 15.21
N HIS A 75 19.44 -2.81 13.92
CA HIS A 75 20.14 -1.91 13.01
C HIS A 75 19.25 -0.75 12.54
N VAL A 76 17.92 -0.93 12.62
CA VAL A 76 16.92 0.12 12.34
C VAL A 76 15.94 0.23 13.50
N ASP A 77 15.41 1.42 13.70
CA ASP A 77 14.43 1.73 14.75
C ASP A 77 12.99 1.54 14.29
N ALA A 78 12.72 1.80 13.00
CA ALA A 78 11.41 1.70 12.40
C ALA A 78 11.49 1.12 10.97
N ILE A 79 10.37 0.56 10.53
CA ILE A 79 10.11 0.20 9.12
C ILE A 79 8.93 1.06 8.66
N ILE A 80 9.03 1.68 7.48
CA ILE A 80 7.91 2.28 6.74
C ILE A 80 7.87 1.63 5.35
N GLN A 81 6.82 0.85 5.09
CA GLN A 81 6.77 0.05 3.87
C GLN A 81 5.32 -0.07 3.37
N PHE A 82 5.12 0.17 2.07
CA PHE A 82 3.85 -0.09 1.40
C PHE A 82 3.86 -1.48 0.77
N GLY A 83 2.88 -2.28 1.12
CA GLY A 83 2.69 -3.63 0.58
C GLY A 83 1.37 -4.24 1.03
N ALA A 84 0.98 -5.32 0.40
CA ALA A 84 -0.25 -6.03 0.76
C ALA A 84 -0.10 -6.74 2.11
N ALA A 85 -0.98 -6.43 3.07
CA ALA A 85 -1.00 -7.10 4.36
C ALA A 85 -1.80 -8.43 4.28
N PRO A 86 -1.32 -9.51 4.94
CA PRO A 86 -0.07 -9.61 5.70
C PRO A 86 1.17 -9.74 4.80
N VAL A 87 2.22 -8.98 5.13
CA VAL A 87 3.53 -9.12 4.50
C VAL A 87 4.28 -10.28 5.18
N SER A 88 4.66 -11.30 4.43
CA SER A 88 5.27 -12.54 4.99
C SER A 88 6.48 -12.26 5.85
N ALA A 89 7.40 -11.40 5.40
CA ALA A 89 8.60 -11.04 6.18
C ALA A 89 8.26 -10.36 7.52
N PHE A 90 7.17 -9.59 7.58
CA PHE A 90 6.73 -8.94 8.82
C PHE A 90 5.93 -9.89 9.72
N ALA A 91 5.23 -10.88 9.15
CA ALA A 91 4.64 -11.95 9.91
C ALA A 91 5.72 -12.81 10.59
N ASP A 92 6.81 -13.13 9.87
CA ASP A 92 7.97 -13.84 10.41
C ASP A 92 8.69 -13.00 11.48
N LEU A 93 8.87 -11.69 11.25
CA LEU A 93 9.42 -10.77 12.25
C LEU A 93 8.59 -10.79 13.54
N ALA A 94 7.26 -10.63 13.42
CA ALA A 94 6.34 -10.60 14.56
C ALA A 94 6.31 -11.93 15.35
N SER A 95 6.67 -13.05 14.73
CA SER A 95 6.75 -14.34 15.41
C SER A 95 7.97 -14.46 16.36
N THR A 96 8.99 -13.62 16.16
CA THR A 96 10.27 -13.69 16.89
C THR A 96 10.63 -12.40 17.63
N THR A 97 9.91 -11.31 17.36
CA THR A 97 10.19 -9.99 17.91
C THR A 97 8.88 -9.30 18.27
N ASP A 98 8.78 -8.78 19.48
CA ASP A 98 7.62 -7.99 19.89
C ASP A 98 7.58 -6.66 19.13
N CYS A 99 6.66 -6.55 18.19
CA CYS A 99 6.46 -5.38 17.34
C CYS A 99 5.20 -4.60 17.71
N LEU A 100 5.22 -3.31 17.42
CA LEU A 100 4.09 -2.40 17.47
C LEU A 100 3.90 -1.81 16.06
N TRP A 101 2.66 -1.87 15.55
CA TRP A 101 2.23 -1.17 14.33
C TRP A 101 1.67 0.19 14.72
N LEU A 102 2.22 1.26 14.17
CA LEU A 102 1.76 2.62 14.44
C LEU A 102 0.63 2.99 13.46
N SER A 103 -0.48 3.48 13.99
CA SER A 103 -1.57 4.06 13.19
C SER A 103 -1.20 5.46 12.73
N ILE A 104 -1.68 5.84 11.55
CA ILE A 104 -1.71 7.22 11.10
C ILE A 104 -3.04 7.82 11.58
N SER A 105 -3.02 9.01 12.19
CA SER A 105 -4.24 9.63 12.67
C SER A 105 -5.17 10.03 11.52
N GLU A 106 -6.46 10.08 11.77
CA GLU A 106 -7.47 10.47 10.78
C GLU A 106 -7.19 11.87 10.20
N GLU A 107 -6.75 12.82 11.03
CA GLU A 107 -6.39 14.16 10.60
C GLU A 107 -5.26 14.13 9.57
N HIS A 108 -4.16 13.44 9.87
CA HIS A 108 -3.01 13.33 8.97
C HIS A 108 -3.35 12.54 7.71
N MET A 109 -4.16 11.48 7.80
CA MET A 109 -4.65 10.76 6.62
C MET A 109 -5.47 11.67 5.71
N ASN A 110 -6.40 12.45 6.26
CA ASN A 110 -7.24 13.38 5.51
C ASN A 110 -6.42 14.47 4.83
N ASN A 111 -5.41 15.01 5.51
CA ASN A 111 -4.50 16.00 4.93
C ASN A 111 -3.72 15.42 3.75
N ILE A 112 -3.18 14.20 3.91
CA ILE A 112 -2.42 13.54 2.84
C ILE A 112 -3.31 13.22 1.65
N THR A 113 -4.45 12.57 1.85
CA THR A 113 -5.34 12.14 0.76
C THR A 113 -5.96 13.32 0.00
N SER A 114 -6.21 14.44 0.66
CA SER A 114 -6.71 15.66 0.02
C SER A 114 -5.68 16.31 -0.90
N ASN A 115 -4.40 16.22 -0.57
CA ASN A 115 -3.31 16.80 -1.35
C ASN A 115 -2.73 15.83 -2.38
N TYR A 116 -2.88 14.52 -2.14
CA TYR A 116 -2.29 13.45 -2.94
C TYR A 116 -3.34 12.37 -3.24
N PRO A 117 -4.19 12.57 -4.25
CA PRO A 117 -5.37 11.73 -4.53
C PRO A 117 -5.03 10.28 -4.98
N TYR A 118 -3.75 9.96 -5.17
CA TYR A 118 -3.30 8.59 -5.39
C TYR A 118 -3.13 7.77 -4.09
N PHE A 119 -3.31 8.40 -2.93
CA PHE A 119 -3.48 7.71 -1.66
C PHE A 119 -4.96 7.62 -1.30
N GLY A 120 -5.30 6.53 -0.65
CA GLY A 120 -6.54 6.33 0.08
C GLY A 120 -6.24 5.92 1.51
N THR A 121 -7.27 5.52 2.22
CA THR A 121 -7.17 5.01 3.58
C THR A 121 -7.59 3.56 3.63
N ALA A 122 -6.98 2.81 4.53
CA ALA A 122 -7.33 1.42 4.77
C ALA A 122 -7.13 1.06 6.25
N VAL A 123 -7.53 -0.14 6.60
CA VAL A 123 -7.33 -0.71 7.93
C VAL A 123 -6.59 -2.03 7.78
N ILE A 124 -5.52 -2.22 8.56
CA ILE A 124 -4.95 -3.54 8.78
C ILE A 124 -5.76 -4.14 9.95
N PRO A 125 -6.58 -5.18 9.72
CA PRO A 125 -7.45 -5.73 10.75
C PRO A 125 -6.66 -6.28 11.93
N ALA A 126 -7.24 -6.22 13.12
CA ALA A 126 -6.70 -6.85 14.30
C ALA A 126 -6.36 -8.34 14.05
N ASN A 127 -5.28 -8.79 14.66
CA ASN A 127 -4.75 -10.16 14.51
C ASN A 127 -4.24 -10.52 13.09
N THR A 128 -3.98 -9.52 12.23
CA THR A 128 -3.25 -9.74 10.97
C THR A 128 -1.83 -10.20 11.24
N TYR A 129 -1.19 -9.66 12.28
CA TYR A 129 0.14 -10.05 12.73
C TYR A 129 0.13 -10.51 14.19
N ILE A 130 1.06 -11.35 14.58
CA ILE A 130 1.20 -11.81 15.98
C ILE A 130 1.46 -10.59 16.88
N GLY A 131 0.65 -10.45 17.94
CA GLY A 131 0.80 -9.37 18.92
C GLY A 131 0.17 -8.04 18.52
N GLN A 132 -0.43 -7.94 17.32
CA GLN A 132 -1.26 -6.82 16.90
C GLN A 132 -2.73 -7.13 17.26
N THR A 133 -3.23 -6.54 18.32
CA THR A 133 -4.55 -6.85 18.92
C THR A 133 -5.64 -5.90 18.51
N GLU A 134 -5.31 -4.79 17.85
CA GLU A 134 -6.22 -3.73 17.46
C GLU A 134 -6.14 -3.47 15.95
N ASP A 135 -7.19 -2.90 15.40
CA ASP A 135 -7.20 -2.41 14.04
C ASP A 135 -6.20 -1.25 13.88
N ILE A 136 -5.43 -1.24 12.80
CA ILE A 136 -4.46 -0.19 12.50
C ILE A 136 -4.95 0.63 11.31
N ALA A 137 -5.29 1.90 11.55
CA ALA A 137 -5.63 2.83 10.50
C ALA A 137 -4.35 3.28 9.75
N VAL A 138 -4.34 3.16 8.44
CA VAL A 138 -3.17 3.37 7.60
C VAL A 138 -3.51 4.07 6.28
N LEU A 139 -2.50 4.70 5.68
CA LEU A 139 -2.57 5.06 4.27
C LEU A 139 -2.47 3.80 3.41
N ALA A 140 -3.08 3.89 2.25
CA ALA A 140 -2.98 2.86 1.22
C ALA A 140 -2.81 3.47 -0.16
N ASN A 141 -2.22 2.72 -1.08
CA ASN A 141 -2.28 3.05 -2.49
C ASN A 141 -2.85 1.88 -3.30
N MET A 142 -3.48 2.23 -4.40
CA MET A 142 -4.13 1.27 -5.28
C MET A 142 -3.17 0.91 -6.41
N PRO A 143 -2.79 -0.37 -6.58
CA PRO A 143 -2.06 -0.79 -7.76
C PRO A 143 -2.97 -0.71 -8.98
N VAL A 144 -2.42 -0.23 -10.11
CA VAL A 144 -3.13 -0.13 -11.37
C VAL A 144 -2.32 -0.71 -12.51
N PHE A 145 -2.96 -1.42 -13.43
CA PHE A 145 -2.39 -1.72 -14.72
C PHE A 145 -2.63 -0.54 -15.66
N VAL A 146 -1.57 -0.05 -16.29
CA VAL A 146 -1.64 1.03 -17.28
C VAL A 146 -1.32 0.51 -18.66
N ALA A 147 -1.97 1.10 -19.67
CA ALA A 147 -1.70 0.84 -21.07
C ALA A 147 -1.38 2.15 -21.79
N MET A 148 -0.66 2.07 -22.90
CA MET A 148 -0.51 3.21 -23.80
C MET A 148 -1.90 3.60 -24.35
N ALA A 149 -2.16 4.89 -24.51
CA ALA A 149 -3.46 5.37 -24.95
C ALA A 149 -3.83 4.90 -26.38
N ASP A 150 -2.83 4.62 -27.20
CA ASP A 150 -2.95 4.15 -28.59
C ASP A 150 -2.89 2.61 -28.72
N LEU A 151 -2.90 1.87 -27.61
CA LEU A 151 -2.98 0.41 -27.65
C LEU A 151 -4.32 0.00 -28.28
N ASP A 152 -4.33 -1.10 -29.01
CA ASP A 152 -5.53 -1.60 -29.69
C ASP A 152 -6.70 -1.82 -28.70
N GLU A 153 -7.84 -1.23 -29.00
CA GLU A 153 -9.05 -1.29 -28.17
C GLU A 153 -9.51 -2.74 -27.95
N GLY A 154 -9.46 -3.56 -29.00
CA GLY A 154 -9.86 -4.96 -28.92
C GLY A 154 -8.93 -5.77 -28.03
N PHE A 155 -7.63 -5.44 -28.04
CA PHE A 155 -6.67 -6.08 -27.15
C PHE A 155 -6.97 -5.77 -25.68
N VAL A 156 -7.18 -4.49 -25.34
CA VAL A 156 -7.50 -4.10 -23.94
C VAL A 156 -8.83 -4.69 -23.50
N TYR A 157 -9.84 -4.66 -24.36
CA TYR A 157 -11.12 -5.34 -24.11
C TYR A 157 -10.93 -6.82 -23.79
N GLN A 158 -10.19 -7.53 -24.65
CA GLN A 158 -9.96 -8.97 -24.47
C GLN A 158 -9.11 -9.28 -23.23
N PHE A 159 -8.14 -8.42 -22.91
CA PHE A 159 -7.35 -8.53 -21.70
C PHE A 159 -8.25 -8.49 -20.44
N LEU A 160 -9.14 -7.48 -20.35
CA LEU A 160 -10.06 -7.37 -19.22
C LEU A 160 -11.04 -8.53 -19.17
N LYS A 161 -11.64 -8.88 -20.33
CA LYS A 161 -12.54 -10.04 -20.40
C LYS A 161 -11.87 -11.30 -19.89
N THR A 162 -10.67 -11.59 -20.35
CA THR A 162 -9.92 -12.78 -19.92
C THR A 162 -9.59 -12.73 -18.44
N THR A 163 -9.20 -11.56 -17.92
CA THR A 163 -8.90 -11.35 -16.49
C THR A 163 -10.11 -11.67 -15.62
N PHE A 164 -11.26 -11.08 -15.93
CA PHE A 164 -12.47 -11.28 -15.14
C PHE A 164 -13.12 -12.65 -15.34
N ASP A 165 -13.03 -13.23 -16.53
CA ASP A 165 -13.52 -14.61 -16.80
C ASP A 165 -12.69 -15.68 -16.03
N ASN A 166 -11.45 -15.37 -15.66
CA ASN A 166 -10.55 -16.30 -14.95
C ASN A 166 -10.08 -15.77 -13.59
N LEU A 167 -10.86 -14.89 -12.98
CA LEU A 167 -10.46 -14.23 -11.74
C LEU A 167 -10.26 -15.22 -10.59
N ASP A 168 -11.12 -16.23 -10.47
CA ASP A 168 -11.01 -17.26 -9.43
C ASP A 168 -9.69 -18.02 -9.51
N ASP A 169 -9.26 -18.41 -10.70
CA ASP A 169 -7.97 -19.07 -10.92
C ASP A 169 -6.81 -18.14 -10.57
N SER A 170 -6.92 -16.86 -10.91
CA SER A 170 -5.93 -15.84 -10.57
C SER A 170 -5.82 -15.64 -9.04
N VAL A 171 -6.95 -15.64 -8.32
CA VAL A 171 -6.99 -15.55 -6.85
C VAL A 171 -6.39 -16.80 -6.20
N LEU A 172 -6.59 -17.99 -6.78
CA LEU A 172 -5.93 -19.21 -6.31
C LEU A 172 -4.40 -19.15 -6.48
N ALA A 173 -3.93 -18.53 -7.57
CA ALA A 173 -2.51 -18.36 -7.82
C ALA A 173 -1.89 -17.24 -6.96
N TYR A 174 -2.64 -16.15 -6.75
CA TYR A 174 -2.21 -15.00 -5.97
C TYR A 174 -3.41 -14.30 -5.31
N THR A 175 -3.57 -14.48 -4.02
CA THR A 175 -4.75 -14.06 -3.25
C THR A 175 -5.10 -12.58 -3.40
N ASN A 176 -4.10 -11.71 -3.64
CA ASN A 176 -4.36 -10.27 -3.80
C ASN A 176 -5.13 -9.94 -5.09
N CYS A 177 -5.23 -10.86 -6.06
CA CYS A 177 -6.08 -10.68 -7.24
C CYS A 177 -7.56 -10.53 -6.89
N LYS A 178 -8.00 -10.93 -5.69
CA LYS A 178 -9.36 -10.68 -5.18
C LYS A 178 -9.74 -9.19 -5.13
N SER A 179 -8.74 -8.29 -5.14
CA SER A 179 -8.97 -6.85 -5.14
C SER A 179 -9.39 -6.31 -6.51
N TYR A 180 -9.24 -7.08 -7.58
CA TYR A 180 -9.71 -6.69 -8.91
C TYR A 180 -11.19 -7.08 -9.05
N THR A 181 -12.08 -6.11 -8.88
CA THR A 181 -13.53 -6.30 -8.97
C THR A 181 -14.12 -5.41 -10.06
N LEU A 182 -15.29 -5.78 -10.58
CA LEU A 182 -16.03 -4.89 -11.49
C LEU A 182 -16.41 -3.58 -10.78
N GLU A 183 -16.75 -3.66 -9.51
CA GLU A 183 -17.10 -2.50 -8.68
C GLU A 183 -15.91 -1.52 -8.61
N SER A 184 -14.69 -1.99 -8.31
CA SER A 184 -13.50 -1.14 -8.28
C SER A 184 -13.20 -0.49 -9.63
N LEU A 185 -13.50 -1.19 -10.74
CA LEU A 185 -13.32 -0.65 -12.08
C LEU A 185 -14.37 0.43 -12.41
N VAL A 186 -15.61 0.25 -11.98
CA VAL A 186 -16.71 1.23 -12.12
C VAL A 186 -16.43 2.45 -11.24
N ASP A 187 -16.00 2.25 -10.01
CA ASP A 187 -15.64 3.35 -9.10
C ASP A 187 -14.50 4.19 -9.68
N TYR A 188 -13.50 3.54 -10.26
CA TYR A 188 -12.41 4.25 -10.94
C TYR A 188 -12.89 4.99 -12.19
N TYR A 189 -13.80 4.42 -12.97
CA TYR A 189 -14.42 5.08 -14.12
C TYR A 189 -15.12 6.39 -13.72
N ASN A 190 -15.85 6.34 -12.61
CA ASN A 190 -16.58 7.50 -12.09
C ASN A 190 -15.67 8.54 -11.41
N ASN A 191 -14.55 8.10 -10.82
CA ASN A 191 -13.63 8.92 -10.04
C ASN A 191 -12.16 8.61 -10.43
N PRO A 192 -11.73 8.96 -11.65
CA PRO A 192 -10.38 8.64 -12.10
C PRO A 192 -9.34 9.44 -11.32
N ALA A 193 -8.34 8.73 -10.79
CA ALA A 193 -7.22 9.33 -10.04
C ALA A 193 -6.14 9.92 -10.98
N GLY A 194 -6.56 10.74 -11.94
CA GLY A 194 -5.67 11.43 -12.88
C GLY A 194 -5.34 10.68 -14.17
N LEU A 195 -5.81 9.43 -14.32
CA LEU A 195 -5.66 8.64 -15.54
C LEU A 195 -7.03 8.10 -15.96
N GLU A 196 -7.49 8.46 -17.14
CA GLU A 196 -8.74 7.93 -17.68
C GLU A 196 -8.63 6.43 -18.02
N LEU A 197 -9.77 5.74 -17.99
CA LEU A 197 -9.83 4.38 -18.50
C LEU A 197 -9.57 4.36 -20.01
N HIS A 198 -8.85 3.36 -20.48
CA HIS A 198 -8.67 3.10 -21.90
C HIS A 198 -10.02 2.76 -22.55
N SER A 199 -10.24 3.15 -23.83
CA SER A 199 -11.48 2.90 -24.55
C SER A 199 -11.90 1.42 -24.54
N GLY A 200 -10.96 0.50 -24.66
CA GLY A 200 -11.22 -0.94 -24.53
C GLY A 200 -11.73 -1.37 -23.14
N ALA A 201 -11.35 -0.65 -22.09
CA ALA A 201 -11.86 -0.91 -20.74
C ALA A 201 -13.31 -0.39 -20.59
N VAL A 202 -13.59 0.79 -21.12
CA VAL A 202 -14.96 1.35 -21.17
C VAL A 202 -15.88 0.39 -21.93
N LYS A 203 -15.47 -0.04 -23.11
CA LYS A 203 -16.22 -1.00 -23.93
C LYS A 203 -16.47 -2.34 -23.22
N TYR A 204 -15.52 -2.79 -22.41
CA TYR A 204 -15.72 -3.99 -21.59
C TYR A 204 -16.83 -3.76 -20.54
N LEU A 205 -16.77 -2.64 -19.79
CA LEU A 205 -17.81 -2.28 -18.81
C LEU A 205 -19.21 -2.18 -19.44
N GLU A 206 -19.33 -1.54 -20.61
CA GLU A 206 -20.57 -1.48 -21.37
C GLU A 206 -21.07 -2.89 -21.76
N SER A 207 -20.17 -3.77 -22.21
CA SER A 207 -20.52 -5.12 -22.66
C SER A 207 -21.05 -6.03 -21.55
N VAL A 208 -20.68 -5.76 -20.29
CA VAL A 208 -21.16 -6.50 -19.13
C VAL A 208 -22.30 -5.77 -18.39
N GLY A 209 -22.74 -4.62 -18.91
CA GLY A 209 -23.83 -3.82 -18.35
C GLY A 209 -23.48 -3.16 -17.01
N ALA A 210 -22.21 -2.85 -16.78
CA ALA A 210 -21.74 -2.23 -15.54
C ALA A 210 -21.81 -0.69 -15.60
N ILE A 211 -21.83 -0.12 -16.80
CA ILE A 211 -22.06 1.33 -17.08
C ILE A 211 -22.97 1.48 -18.29
#